data_627c7b29235bfadb5f11c381840253ce
#
_entry.id   627c7b29235bfadb5f11c381840253ce
#
_cell.length_a   1.000
_cell.length_b   1.000
_cell.length_c   1.000
_cell.angle_alpha   90.00
_cell.angle_beta   90.00
_cell.angle_gamma   90.00
#
_symmetry.space_group_name_H-M   'P 1'
#
loop_
_entity.id
_entity.type
_entity.pdbx_description
1 polymer ?
#
loop_
_entity_poly.entity_id
_entity_poly.type
_entity_poly.pdbx_seq_one_letter_code
_entity_poly.pdbx_strand_id
1 'polypeptide(L)'
;MRTIIIAICILLANKAYAAGDCDLLGSLEADPLSISEPVDFQDIQSTKLVNACTKAIEEQNDNVARYYLLRARGHLRGGSYEQAISDIRRSHDMGHPAATFALATLYHFGDAMPQDLERAASLYEAAYNNGVTWAARGLAILYEDFSVDNYNPELAKEWLKKFEGI
;
A
#
# COMPACT_ATOMS: atom_id res chain seq x y z
N MET A 1 -39.24 -3.48 20.15
CA MET A 1 -37.99 -2.78 20.37
C MET A 1 -36.76 -3.70 20.54
N ARG A 2 -36.83 -4.85 21.22
CA ARG A 2 -35.69 -5.78 21.41
C ARG A 2 -35.19 -6.41 20.10
N THR A 3 -36.03 -6.72 19.15
CA THR A 3 -35.68 -7.35 17.86
C THR A 3 -34.87 -6.40 16.91
N ILE A 4 -35.14 -5.10 16.95
CA ILE A 4 -34.43 -4.11 16.12
C ILE A 4 -32.99 -3.92 16.61
N ILE A 5 -32.77 -3.93 17.91
CA ILE A 5 -31.42 -3.75 18.51
C ILE A 5 -30.54 -4.95 18.17
N ILE A 6 -31.06 -6.17 18.17
CA ILE A 6 -30.30 -7.38 17.81
C ILE A 6 -29.92 -7.36 16.33
N ALA A 7 -30.81 -6.93 15.44
CA ALA A 7 -30.52 -6.83 14.01
C ALA A 7 -29.41 -5.78 13.70
N ILE A 8 -29.44 -4.64 14.39
CA ILE A 8 -28.43 -3.58 14.24
C ILE A 8 -27.06 -4.06 14.76
N CYS A 9 -27.01 -4.74 15.90
CA CYS A 9 -25.76 -5.28 16.44
C CYS A 9 -25.15 -6.36 15.52
N ILE A 10 -25.97 -7.21 14.90
CA ILE A 10 -25.50 -8.24 13.97
C ILE A 10 -24.94 -7.61 12.69
N LEU A 11 -25.59 -6.56 12.16
CA LEU A 11 -25.10 -5.83 10.98
C LEU A 11 -23.77 -5.11 11.24
N LEU A 12 -23.61 -4.48 12.41
CA LEU A 12 -22.37 -3.82 12.80
C LEU A 12 -21.23 -4.83 13.02
N ALA A 13 -21.52 -5.97 13.64
CA ALA A 13 -20.52 -7.03 13.84
C ALA A 13 -20.04 -7.62 12.51
N ASN A 14 -20.94 -7.80 11.53
CA ASN A 14 -20.56 -8.27 10.19
C ASN A 14 -19.66 -7.28 9.44
N LYS A 15 -19.91 -5.96 9.57
CA LYS A 15 -19.06 -4.93 8.98
C LYS A 15 -17.64 -4.94 9.56
N ALA A 16 -17.52 -5.00 10.90
CA ALA A 16 -16.24 -5.07 11.57
C ALA A 16 -15.45 -6.34 11.20
N TYR A 17 -16.14 -7.48 11.06
CA TYR A 17 -15.51 -8.74 10.66
C TYR A 17 -14.97 -8.71 9.22
N ALA A 18 -15.75 -8.17 8.27
CA ALA A 18 -15.32 -8.08 6.87
C ALA A 18 -14.11 -7.14 6.69
N ALA A 19 -14.06 -6.04 7.43
CA ALA A 19 -12.92 -5.13 7.47
C ALA A 19 -11.68 -5.83 8.04
N GLY A 20 -11.84 -6.57 9.13
CA GLY A 20 -10.75 -7.34 9.73
C GLY A 20 -10.15 -8.39 8.79
N ASP A 21 -10.96 -9.09 8.00
CA ASP A 21 -10.47 -10.08 7.05
C ASP A 21 -9.56 -9.47 5.98
N CYS A 22 -9.89 -8.29 5.45
CA CYS A 22 -9.02 -7.59 4.49
C CYS A 22 -7.66 -7.25 5.10
N ASP A 23 -7.64 -6.69 6.31
CA ASP A 23 -6.41 -6.36 7.03
C ASP A 23 -5.59 -7.62 7.36
N LEU A 24 -6.23 -8.65 7.91
CA LEU A 24 -5.56 -9.89 8.31
C LEU A 24 -4.93 -10.65 7.13
N LEU A 25 -5.51 -10.54 5.93
CA LEU A 25 -5.05 -11.25 4.74
C LEU A 25 -4.06 -10.44 3.90
N GLY A 26 -3.95 -9.13 4.11
CA GLY A 26 -3.24 -8.27 3.18
C GLY A 26 -2.33 -7.20 3.78
N SER A 27 -2.23 -7.04 5.11
CA SER A 27 -1.41 -6.00 5.74
C SER A 27 0.04 -6.05 5.28
N LEU A 28 0.68 -4.88 5.20
CA LEU A 28 2.08 -4.75 4.79
C LEU A 28 2.87 -3.93 5.81
N GLU A 29 4.14 -4.30 5.99
CA GLU A 29 5.05 -3.66 6.95
C GLU A 29 5.29 -2.17 6.64
N ALA A 30 5.29 -1.82 5.36
CA ALA A 30 5.49 -0.44 4.92
C ALA A 30 4.30 0.49 5.19
N ASP A 31 3.16 -0.02 5.66
CA ASP A 31 1.98 0.80 5.94
C ASP A 31 1.98 1.32 7.38
N PRO A 32 2.23 2.63 7.61
CA PRO A 32 2.21 3.21 8.95
C PRO A 32 0.81 3.22 9.58
N LEU A 33 -0.23 2.97 8.78
CA LEU A 33 -1.62 2.91 9.23
C LEU A 33 -2.12 1.46 9.36
N SER A 34 -1.22 0.47 9.27
CA SER A 34 -1.57 -0.94 9.45
C SER A 34 -2.11 -1.20 10.85
N ILE A 35 -3.15 -2.03 10.95
CA ILE A 35 -3.78 -2.45 12.21
C ILE A 35 -3.66 -3.95 12.46
N SER A 36 -2.95 -4.66 11.58
CA SER A 36 -2.72 -6.11 11.66
C SER A 36 -1.25 -6.40 11.39
N GLU A 37 -0.80 -7.58 11.82
CA GLU A 37 0.53 -8.06 11.50
C GLU A 37 0.73 -8.13 9.97
N PRO A 38 1.95 -7.81 9.49
CA PRO A 38 2.25 -7.88 8.07
C PRO A 38 2.14 -9.31 7.54
N VAL A 39 1.66 -9.43 6.30
CA VAL A 39 1.60 -10.68 5.55
C VAL A 39 2.64 -10.64 4.44
N ASP A 40 3.54 -11.62 4.40
CA ASP A 40 4.51 -11.72 3.33
C ASP A 40 3.83 -11.82 1.97
N PHE A 41 4.39 -11.14 0.97
CA PHE A 41 3.77 -11.10 -0.36
C PHE A 41 3.58 -12.50 -0.97
N GLN A 42 4.50 -13.42 -0.67
CA GLN A 42 4.43 -14.80 -1.18
C GLN A 42 3.31 -15.62 -0.54
N ASP A 43 2.91 -15.27 0.69
CA ASP A 43 1.87 -15.97 1.45
C ASP A 43 0.46 -15.45 1.15
N ILE A 44 0.35 -14.36 0.39
CA ILE A 44 -0.93 -13.79 0.00
C ILE A 44 -1.74 -14.80 -0.82
N GLN A 45 -2.92 -15.12 -0.32
CA GLN A 45 -3.94 -15.89 -1.04
C GLN A 45 -4.78 -14.91 -1.90
N SER A 46 -4.33 -14.66 -3.14
CA SER A 46 -4.85 -13.63 -4.05
C SER A 46 -6.38 -13.53 -4.04
N THR A 47 -7.07 -14.62 -4.40
CA THR A 47 -8.55 -14.62 -4.51
C THR A 47 -9.23 -14.30 -3.18
N LYS A 48 -8.71 -14.82 -2.06
CA LYS A 48 -9.31 -14.55 -0.75
C LYS A 48 -9.14 -13.08 -0.37
N LEU A 49 -7.93 -12.53 -0.54
CA LEU A 49 -7.65 -11.14 -0.24
C LEU A 49 -8.50 -10.20 -1.10
N VAL A 50 -8.55 -10.43 -2.42
CA VAL A 50 -9.35 -9.60 -3.34
C VAL A 50 -10.82 -9.60 -2.93
N ASN A 51 -11.39 -10.77 -2.62
CA ASN A 51 -12.80 -10.87 -2.21
C ASN A 51 -13.05 -10.17 -0.88
N ALA A 52 -12.20 -10.38 0.13
CA ALA A 52 -12.34 -9.77 1.45
C ALA A 52 -12.27 -8.23 1.36
N CYS A 53 -11.27 -7.70 0.62
CA CYS A 53 -11.12 -6.26 0.46
C CYS A 53 -12.22 -5.65 -0.41
N THR A 54 -12.72 -6.36 -1.43
CA THR A 54 -13.86 -5.88 -2.23
C THR A 54 -15.09 -5.70 -1.35
N LYS A 55 -15.39 -6.69 -0.52
CA LYS A 55 -16.49 -6.58 0.44
C LYS A 55 -16.30 -5.42 1.41
N ALA A 56 -15.10 -5.24 1.96
CA ALA A 56 -14.79 -4.15 2.87
C ALA A 56 -14.93 -2.76 2.21
N ILE A 57 -14.56 -2.63 0.93
CA ILE A 57 -14.74 -1.41 0.13
C ILE A 57 -16.24 -1.11 -0.09
N GLU A 58 -17.04 -2.11 -0.43
CA GLU A 58 -18.48 -1.96 -0.66
C GLU A 58 -19.23 -1.53 0.61
N GLU A 59 -18.73 -1.90 1.77
CA GLU A 59 -19.28 -1.49 3.06
C GLU A 59 -18.95 -0.05 3.46
N GLN A 60 -18.14 0.66 2.68
CA GLN A 60 -17.87 2.10 2.76
C GLN A 60 -17.49 2.60 4.17
N ASN A 61 -16.53 1.97 4.82
CA ASN A 61 -16.01 2.45 6.10
C ASN A 61 -14.84 3.45 5.91
N ASP A 62 -14.35 4.02 7.01
CA ASP A 62 -13.30 5.05 7.01
C ASP A 62 -11.94 4.57 6.47
N ASN A 63 -11.76 3.27 6.25
CA ASN A 63 -10.50 2.66 5.81
C ASN A 63 -10.46 2.29 4.32
N VAL A 64 -11.40 2.79 3.51
CA VAL A 64 -11.54 2.43 2.09
C VAL A 64 -10.25 2.64 1.31
N ALA A 65 -9.50 3.72 1.58
CA ALA A 65 -8.21 3.98 0.93
C ALA A 65 -7.22 2.83 1.17
N ARG A 66 -7.09 2.35 2.42
CA ARG A 66 -6.23 1.22 2.76
C ARG A 66 -6.70 -0.06 2.08
N TYR A 67 -8.01 -0.32 2.03
CA TYR A 67 -8.52 -1.54 1.39
C TYR A 67 -8.28 -1.59 -0.11
N TYR A 68 -8.27 -0.46 -0.81
CA TYR A 68 -7.79 -0.41 -2.19
C TYR A 68 -6.32 -0.85 -2.30
N LEU A 69 -5.43 -0.37 -1.42
CA LEU A 69 -4.03 -0.80 -1.42
C LEU A 69 -3.89 -2.30 -1.14
N LEU A 70 -4.59 -2.81 -0.13
CA LEU A 70 -4.54 -4.24 0.20
C LEU A 70 -5.11 -5.11 -0.92
N ARG A 71 -6.19 -4.68 -1.58
CA ARG A 71 -6.74 -5.36 -2.75
C ARG A 71 -5.75 -5.37 -3.91
N ALA A 72 -5.05 -4.26 -4.14
CA ALA A 72 -4.00 -4.18 -5.14
C ALA A 72 -2.90 -5.22 -4.91
N ARG A 73 -2.47 -5.47 -3.65
CA ARG A 73 -1.54 -6.54 -3.32
C ARG A 73 -2.07 -7.92 -3.74
N GLY A 74 -3.36 -8.17 -3.53
CA GLY A 74 -4.03 -9.38 -3.99
C GLY A 74 -4.03 -9.51 -5.52
N HIS A 75 -4.31 -8.40 -6.22
CA HIS A 75 -4.26 -8.35 -7.68
C HIS A 75 -2.84 -8.58 -8.22
N LEU A 76 -1.81 -7.94 -7.65
CA LEU A 76 -0.40 -8.16 -8.01
C LEU A 76 -0.02 -9.64 -7.83
N ARG A 77 -0.39 -10.24 -6.69
CA ARG A 77 -0.09 -11.66 -6.41
C ARG A 77 -0.80 -12.61 -7.38
N GLY A 78 -1.95 -12.21 -7.90
CA GLY A 78 -2.74 -12.95 -8.89
C GLY A 78 -2.38 -12.64 -10.35
N GLY A 79 -1.42 -11.75 -10.62
CA GLY A 79 -1.02 -11.36 -11.98
C GLY A 79 -1.99 -10.39 -12.67
N SER A 80 -2.93 -9.79 -11.95
CA SER A 80 -3.92 -8.82 -12.47
C SER A 80 -3.38 -7.39 -12.36
N TYR A 81 -2.34 -7.08 -13.14
CA TYR A 81 -1.57 -5.83 -12.98
C TYR A 81 -2.37 -4.56 -13.24
N GLU A 82 -3.26 -4.54 -14.23
CA GLU A 82 -4.09 -3.36 -14.53
C GLU A 82 -5.02 -3.00 -13.36
N GLN A 83 -5.65 -4.01 -12.75
CA GLN A 83 -6.50 -3.82 -11.58
C GLN A 83 -5.69 -3.34 -10.38
N ALA A 84 -4.49 -3.90 -10.19
CA ALA A 84 -3.60 -3.48 -9.12
C ALA A 84 -3.21 -2.01 -9.25
N ILE A 85 -2.79 -1.56 -10.43
CA ILE A 85 -2.43 -0.16 -10.69
C ILE A 85 -3.61 0.76 -10.46
N SER A 86 -4.80 0.37 -10.92
CA SER A 86 -6.04 1.15 -10.71
C SER A 86 -6.32 1.33 -9.22
N ASP A 87 -6.19 0.27 -8.43
CA ASP A 87 -6.44 0.30 -7.00
C ASP A 87 -5.35 1.09 -6.24
N ILE A 88 -4.07 0.95 -6.61
CA ILE A 88 -2.98 1.77 -6.04
C ILE A 88 -3.23 3.25 -6.28
N ARG A 89 -3.61 3.64 -7.51
CA ARG A 89 -3.92 5.03 -7.83
C ARG A 89 -5.10 5.56 -7.01
N ARG A 90 -6.19 4.80 -6.92
CA ARG A 90 -7.35 5.19 -6.09
C ARG A 90 -6.96 5.41 -4.64
N SER A 91 -6.19 4.49 -4.07
CA SER A 91 -5.70 4.59 -2.71
C SER A 91 -4.79 5.82 -2.51
N HIS A 92 -3.89 6.09 -3.47
CA HIS A 92 -3.04 7.28 -3.49
C HIS A 92 -3.86 8.57 -3.56
N ASP A 93 -4.83 8.65 -4.48
CA ASP A 93 -5.70 9.81 -4.67
C ASP A 93 -6.54 10.11 -3.42
N MET A 94 -6.83 9.08 -2.62
CA MET A 94 -7.48 9.22 -1.30
C MET A 94 -6.50 9.55 -0.18
N GLY A 95 -5.22 9.76 -0.48
CA GLY A 95 -4.19 10.22 0.45
C GLY A 95 -3.54 9.13 1.31
N HIS A 96 -3.65 7.85 0.94
CA HIS A 96 -3.03 6.77 1.74
C HIS A 96 -1.50 6.73 1.54
N PRO A 97 -0.69 6.91 2.62
CA PRO A 97 0.77 7.06 2.48
C PRO A 97 1.46 5.86 1.83
N ALA A 98 1.09 4.63 2.25
CA ALA A 98 1.70 3.43 1.69
C ALA A 98 1.31 3.19 0.21
N ALA A 99 0.18 3.72 -0.26
CA ALA A 99 -0.17 3.69 -1.68
C ALA A 99 0.69 4.68 -2.49
N THR A 100 1.04 5.83 -1.91
CA THR A 100 1.99 6.76 -2.51
C THR A 100 3.36 6.11 -2.69
N PHE A 101 3.83 5.36 -1.67
CA PHE A 101 5.04 4.54 -1.76
C PHE A 101 4.93 3.46 -2.84
N ALA A 102 3.82 2.73 -2.90
CA ALA A 102 3.61 1.71 -3.94
C ALA A 102 3.61 2.32 -5.35
N LEU A 103 2.99 3.48 -5.55
CA LEU A 103 3.00 4.18 -6.83
C LEU A 103 4.41 4.67 -7.20
N ALA A 104 5.20 5.14 -6.23
CA ALA A 104 6.60 5.48 -6.43
C ALA A 104 7.40 4.27 -6.94
N THR A 105 7.19 3.10 -6.34
CA THR A 105 7.84 1.84 -6.74
C THR A 105 7.49 1.46 -8.19
N LEU A 106 6.23 1.62 -8.61
CA LEU A 106 5.81 1.36 -9.98
C LEU A 106 6.54 2.28 -11.00
N TYR A 107 6.68 3.58 -10.68
CA TYR A 107 7.43 4.51 -11.53
C TYR A 107 8.93 4.23 -11.49
N HIS A 108 9.47 3.81 -10.35
CA HIS A 108 10.90 3.52 -10.19
C HIS A 108 11.35 2.35 -11.07
N PHE A 109 10.66 1.23 -11.02
CA PHE A 109 11.08 0.02 -11.73
C PHE A 109 10.52 -0.09 -13.16
N GLY A 110 9.41 0.56 -13.46
CA GLY A 110 8.83 0.54 -14.80
C GLY A 110 8.21 -0.81 -15.21
N ASP A 111 8.00 -1.74 -14.26
CA ASP A 111 7.55 -3.10 -14.54
C ASP A 111 6.13 -3.20 -15.11
N ALA A 112 5.26 -2.27 -14.73
CA ALA A 112 3.84 -2.30 -15.09
C ALA A 112 3.35 -0.99 -15.73
N MET A 113 4.23 0.00 -15.83
CA MET A 113 3.99 1.31 -16.43
C MET A 113 5.34 1.93 -16.85
N PRO A 114 5.37 2.93 -17.74
CA PRO A 114 6.64 3.58 -18.11
C PRO A 114 7.39 4.10 -16.89
N GLN A 115 8.70 3.83 -16.85
CA GLN A 115 9.59 4.32 -15.80
C GLN A 115 9.63 5.86 -15.82
N ASP A 116 9.61 6.46 -14.62
CA ASP A 116 9.72 7.90 -14.40
C ASP A 116 10.41 8.12 -13.06
N LEU A 117 11.73 8.27 -13.08
CA LEU A 117 12.55 8.36 -11.87
C LEU A 117 12.37 9.67 -11.11
N GLU A 118 12.09 10.77 -11.79
CA GLU A 118 11.81 12.06 -11.16
C GLU A 118 10.50 11.99 -10.36
N ARG A 119 9.48 11.43 -10.99
CA ARG A 119 8.20 11.22 -10.32
C ARG A 119 8.30 10.20 -9.20
N ALA A 120 9.08 9.14 -9.36
CA ALA A 120 9.33 8.15 -8.31
C ALA A 120 9.98 8.80 -7.08
N ALA A 121 11.04 9.61 -7.28
CA ALA A 121 11.71 10.32 -6.20
C ALA A 121 10.74 11.24 -5.43
N SER A 122 9.98 12.06 -6.14
CA SER A 122 8.98 12.96 -5.55
C SER A 122 7.92 12.21 -4.72
N LEU A 123 7.43 11.08 -5.23
CA LEU A 123 6.45 10.25 -4.53
C LEU A 123 7.05 9.53 -3.33
N TYR A 124 8.30 9.05 -3.41
CA TYR A 124 8.99 8.49 -2.25
C TYR A 124 9.19 9.53 -1.15
N GLU A 125 9.61 10.76 -1.48
CA GLU A 125 9.74 11.85 -0.51
C GLU A 125 8.39 12.16 0.16
N ALA A 126 7.32 12.25 -0.63
CA ALA A 126 5.97 12.46 -0.12
C ALA A 126 5.53 11.32 0.82
N ALA A 127 5.80 10.07 0.46
CA ALA A 127 5.47 8.92 1.30
C ALA A 127 6.27 8.93 2.61
N TYR A 128 7.59 9.23 2.55
CA TYR A 128 8.44 9.34 3.72
C TYR A 128 7.95 10.42 4.69
N ASN A 129 7.63 11.59 4.18
CA ASN A 129 7.11 12.71 4.98
C ASN A 129 5.76 12.40 5.63
N ASN A 130 5.03 11.40 5.13
CA ASN A 130 3.80 10.87 5.71
C ASN A 130 3.98 9.56 6.49
N GLY A 131 5.21 9.27 6.93
CA GLY A 131 5.52 8.21 7.88
C GLY A 131 5.90 6.86 7.28
N VAL A 132 6.00 6.73 5.96
CA VAL A 132 6.46 5.48 5.30
C VAL A 132 7.99 5.44 5.32
N THR A 133 8.60 4.88 6.34
CA THR A 133 10.07 4.79 6.46
C THR A 133 10.74 4.02 5.32
N TRP A 134 10.07 3.01 4.76
CA TRP A 134 10.52 2.25 3.60
C TRP A 134 10.75 3.11 2.35
N ALA A 135 10.13 4.28 2.26
CA ALA A 135 10.34 5.21 1.16
C ALA A 135 11.77 5.80 1.16
N ALA A 136 12.38 5.96 2.35
CA ALA A 136 13.79 6.36 2.45
C ALA A 136 14.72 5.31 1.83
N ARG A 137 14.43 4.01 2.03
CA ARG A 137 15.16 2.94 1.34
C ARG A 137 14.95 2.98 -0.17
N GLY A 138 13.72 3.26 -0.63
CA GLY A 138 13.42 3.44 -2.06
C GLY A 138 14.25 4.55 -2.68
N LEU A 139 14.37 5.70 -2.00
CA LEU A 139 15.22 6.83 -2.44
C LEU A 139 16.70 6.47 -2.44
N ALA A 140 17.17 5.75 -1.42
CA ALA A 140 18.56 5.30 -1.38
C ALA A 140 18.91 4.44 -2.60
N ILE A 141 18.06 3.45 -2.93
CA ILE A 141 18.25 2.59 -4.10
C ILE A 141 18.21 3.40 -5.40
N LEU A 142 17.27 4.35 -5.52
CA LEU A 142 17.11 5.18 -6.71
C LEU A 142 18.36 6.04 -6.96
N TYR A 143 18.95 6.63 -5.92
CA TYR A 143 20.13 7.47 -6.05
C TYR A 143 21.46 6.69 -6.10
N GLU A 144 21.46 5.40 -5.74
CA GLU A 144 22.63 4.52 -5.86
C GLU A 144 22.77 3.90 -7.26
N ASP A 145 21.74 3.96 -8.09
CA ASP A 145 21.76 3.40 -9.43
C ASP A 145 22.59 4.28 -10.39
N PHE A 146 23.80 3.81 -10.70
CA PHE A 146 24.74 4.50 -11.59
C PHE A 146 24.34 4.46 -13.08
N SER A 147 23.32 3.70 -13.44
CA SER A 147 22.80 3.60 -14.82
C SER A 147 21.85 4.73 -15.20
N VAL A 148 21.49 5.60 -14.24
CA VAL A 148 20.52 6.67 -14.42
C VAL A 148 21.14 8.05 -14.16
N ASP A 149 20.59 9.10 -14.79
CA ASP A 149 21.06 10.47 -14.67
C ASP A 149 20.99 11.03 -13.24
N ASN A 150 20.19 10.43 -12.38
CA ASN A 150 19.99 10.84 -10.98
C ASN A 150 21.00 10.23 -10.00
N TYR A 151 22.05 9.53 -10.49
CA TYR A 151 23.05 8.94 -9.63
C TYR A 151 23.67 9.95 -8.66
N ASN A 152 23.50 9.70 -7.36
CA ASN A 152 24.05 10.53 -6.29
C ASN A 152 24.33 9.68 -5.04
N PRO A 153 25.50 9.06 -4.93
CA PRO A 153 25.82 8.12 -3.86
C PRO A 153 25.86 8.75 -2.46
N GLU A 154 26.16 10.05 -2.37
CA GLU A 154 26.13 10.74 -1.07
C GLU A 154 24.69 10.93 -0.58
N LEU A 155 23.79 11.33 -1.47
CA LEU A 155 22.37 11.42 -1.16
C LEU A 155 21.74 10.05 -0.85
N ALA A 156 22.18 9.00 -1.56
CA ALA A 156 21.79 7.62 -1.27
C ALA A 156 22.15 7.22 0.17
N LYS A 157 23.37 7.53 0.62
CA LYS A 157 23.80 7.27 2.01
C LYS A 157 22.99 8.06 3.04
N GLU A 158 22.63 9.31 2.74
CA GLU A 158 21.79 10.11 3.63
C GLU A 158 20.41 9.49 3.79
N TRP A 159 19.80 9.03 2.70
CA TRP A 159 18.50 8.37 2.77
C TRP A 159 18.56 7.00 3.46
N LEU A 160 19.67 6.26 3.27
CA LEU A 160 19.87 4.99 3.96
C LEU A 160 19.93 5.19 5.50
N LYS A 161 20.67 6.23 5.96
CA LYS A 161 20.69 6.59 7.39
C LYS A 161 19.31 6.92 7.94
N LYS A 162 18.50 7.67 7.17
CA LYS A 162 17.12 7.97 7.56
C LYS A 162 16.26 6.70 7.68
N PHE A 163 16.48 5.71 6.81
CA PHE A 163 15.81 4.41 6.90
C PHE A 163 16.23 3.64 8.15
N GLU A 164 17.52 3.65 8.48
CA GLU A 164 18.11 2.98 9.65
C GLU A 164 17.84 3.71 10.98
N GLY A 165 17.33 4.92 10.94
CA GLY A 165 17.04 5.74 12.12
C GLY A 165 18.29 6.33 12.81
N ILE A 166 19.36 6.52 12.05
CA ILE A 166 20.67 7.04 12.53
C ILE A 166 21.11 8.31 11.81
#